data_1f981a53e56b8ffc6a50adcef053f93a
#
_entry.id   1f981a53e56b8ffc6a50adcef053f93a
#
_cell.length_a   1.000
_cell.length_b   1.000
_cell.length_c   1.000
_cell.angle_alpha   90.00
_cell.angle_beta   90.00
_cell.angle_gamma   90.00
#
_symmetry.space_group_name_H-M   'P 1'
#
loop_
_entity.id
_entity.type
_entity.pdbx_description
1 polymer ?
#
loop_
_entity_poly.entity_id
_entity_poly.type
_entity_poly.pdbx_seq_one_letter_code
_entity_poly.pdbx_strand_id
1 'polypeptide(L)'
;DCMSAYAHGFSNVISLQSEHQMPSEDLLRVLRSKTSVLLCCYDNDEAGKNASKKLRDSFGIVSVQLPEDVKDIAEYFQRYTPNDFQLLLGYGVQQVQSITVNPIDTHRVRRLSNTKRSKVKSYLSNKFNFRLNVVTQEREMSTKRNPGLWEKINVNELRDNLDRHGFECNLDLINCILKSFFVERFNPIEAYFLTFEGNEFDDGKDYIRRLAHYVHLKDPTPFNTRYWYIHLKKWMIRAIRTVFEPEGINKHALILCSPKENIGKSYFCEFLCPLSLIRYYNSNPVISNEKDAQKSLIRNFIINLDELHQLRSNAHVIKTWLSQRYVNIRLPYQEDEITASRIASFLGSTNDVEFLRSDLGHSRWISFEVESIEYIDDEAKYILEKSWEQAYHLYKLNPGSGELSKEELLELSQRSDQFTTKSTEAELMVQYLTPSTKELGEFMTATDILRYLQEIVGITIRLNTKLVGTSLREAGFDRVMHSDIKRYGYFVQKGLI
;
A
#
# COMPACT_ATOMS: atom_id res chain seq x y z
N ASP A 1 18.29 -24.24 -24.10
CA ASP A 1 16.90 -23.96 -24.48
C ASP A 1 16.26 -22.91 -23.59
N CYS A 2 16.20 -23.12 -22.26
CA CYS A 2 15.65 -22.13 -21.33
C CYS A 2 16.37 -20.77 -21.42
N MET A 3 17.70 -20.77 -21.49
CA MET A 3 18.51 -19.56 -21.67
C MET A 3 18.26 -18.88 -23.02
N SER A 4 18.06 -19.68 -24.07
CA SER A 4 17.73 -19.17 -25.40
C SER A 4 16.35 -18.50 -25.41
N ALA A 5 15.33 -19.13 -24.84
CA ALA A 5 14.00 -18.54 -24.71
C ALA A 5 14.03 -17.24 -23.88
N TYR A 6 14.78 -17.23 -22.77
CA TYR A 6 14.93 -16.04 -21.92
C TYR A 6 15.60 -14.89 -22.67
N ALA A 7 16.65 -15.16 -23.44
CA ALA A 7 17.35 -14.15 -24.24
C ALA A 7 16.46 -13.50 -25.32
N HIS A 8 15.39 -14.20 -25.74
CA HIS A 8 14.42 -13.73 -26.73
C HIS A 8 13.13 -13.15 -26.09
N GLY A 9 13.17 -12.85 -24.78
CA GLY A 9 12.11 -12.10 -24.09
C GLY A 9 11.07 -12.97 -23.36
N PHE A 10 11.24 -14.31 -23.31
CA PHE A 10 10.35 -15.21 -22.60
C PHE A 10 10.85 -15.47 -21.18
N SER A 11 10.41 -14.64 -20.20
CA SER A 11 10.87 -14.73 -18.82
C SER A 11 10.18 -15.81 -17.98
N ASN A 12 9.03 -16.34 -18.44
CA ASN A 12 8.24 -17.35 -17.73
C ASN A 12 8.63 -18.78 -18.11
N VAL A 13 9.91 -19.08 -18.09
CA VAL A 13 10.47 -20.38 -18.48
C VAL A 13 11.31 -20.97 -17.36
N ILE A 14 11.24 -22.28 -17.23
CA ILE A 14 12.09 -23.06 -16.33
C ILE A 14 12.66 -24.27 -17.09
N SER A 15 13.80 -24.76 -16.63
CA SER A 15 14.42 -25.99 -17.14
C SER A 15 14.44 -27.05 -16.05
N LEU A 16 14.16 -28.29 -16.43
CA LEU A 16 14.46 -29.46 -15.63
C LEU A 16 15.91 -29.90 -15.92
N GLN A 17 16.54 -30.63 -15.00
CA GLN A 17 17.97 -31.04 -15.14
C GLN A 17 18.21 -32.02 -16.29
N SER A 18 17.19 -32.80 -16.65
CA SER A 18 17.22 -33.69 -17.80
C SER A 18 15.81 -33.99 -18.30
N GLU A 19 15.69 -34.49 -19.53
CA GLU A 19 14.44 -34.98 -20.13
C GLU A 19 13.80 -36.14 -19.40
N HIS A 20 14.61 -36.91 -18.65
CA HIS A 20 14.13 -38.04 -17.87
C HIS A 20 13.58 -37.62 -16.51
N GLN A 21 13.83 -36.40 -16.08
CA GLN A 21 13.39 -35.91 -14.78
C GLN A 21 11.94 -35.47 -14.83
N MET A 22 11.10 -36.04 -13.98
CA MET A 22 9.73 -35.57 -13.78
C MET A 22 9.72 -34.46 -12.75
N PRO A 23 8.92 -33.39 -12.94
CA PRO A 23 8.78 -32.34 -11.95
C PRO A 23 8.19 -32.89 -10.64
N SER A 24 8.71 -32.46 -9.51
CA SER A 24 8.14 -32.82 -8.21
C SER A 24 6.74 -32.21 -8.01
N GLU A 25 5.93 -32.84 -7.16
CA GLU A 25 4.60 -32.31 -6.83
C GLU A 25 4.66 -30.90 -6.22
N ASP A 26 5.71 -30.63 -5.42
CA ASP A 26 5.92 -29.32 -4.82
C ASP A 26 6.25 -28.26 -5.88
N LEU A 27 7.11 -28.59 -6.85
CA LEU A 27 7.39 -27.70 -7.97
C LEU A 27 6.12 -27.42 -8.78
N LEU A 28 5.35 -28.45 -9.09
CA LEU A 28 4.07 -28.28 -9.82
C LEU A 28 3.07 -27.45 -9.04
N ARG A 29 3.00 -27.60 -7.72
CA ARG A 29 2.15 -26.78 -6.85
C ARG A 29 2.54 -25.30 -6.92
N VAL A 30 3.85 -25.01 -6.84
CA VAL A 30 4.37 -23.64 -6.96
C VAL A 30 4.08 -23.07 -8.34
N LEU A 31 4.32 -23.81 -9.42
CA LEU A 31 4.06 -23.32 -10.77
C LEU A 31 2.56 -23.06 -10.99
N ARG A 32 1.70 -23.98 -10.59
CA ARG A 32 0.23 -23.82 -10.71
C ARG A 32 -0.35 -22.71 -9.84
N SER A 33 0.37 -22.27 -8.81
CA SER A 33 -0.02 -21.10 -8.03
C SER A 33 0.29 -19.78 -8.75
N LYS A 34 1.21 -19.79 -9.72
CA LYS A 34 1.65 -18.59 -10.46
C LYS A 34 1.07 -18.47 -11.86
N THR A 35 0.60 -19.55 -12.44
CA THR A 35 0.02 -19.55 -13.80
C THR A 35 -1.15 -20.52 -13.91
N SER A 36 -2.12 -20.17 -14.76
CA SER A 36 -3.27 -21.02 -15.07
C SER A 36 -2.97 -22.08 -16.11
N VAL A 37 -1.90 -21.91 -16.91
CA VAL A 37 -1.51 -22.80 -17.98
C VAL A 37 -0.02 -23.15 -17.87
N LEU A 38 0.28 -24.45 -17.89
CA LEU A 38 1.64 -24.97 -18.01
C LEU A 38 1.78 -25.68 -19.35
N LEU A 39 2.80 -25.33 -20.09
CA LEU A 39 3.19 -25.95 -21.35
C LEU A 39 4.59 -26.56 -21.20
N CYS A 40 4.89 -27.62 -21.91
CA CYS A 40 6.26 -28.13 -22.03
C CYS A 40 6.71 -28.00 -23.50
N CYS A 41 8.00 -27.76 -23.68
CA CYS A 41 8.65 -27.76 -24.98
C CYS A 41 9.97 -28.50 -24.84
N TYR A 42 10.03 -29.70 -25.38
CA TYR A 42 11.21 -30.54 -25.42
C TYR A 42 11.78 -30.63 -26.84
N ASP A 43 12.97 -31.18 -26.96
CA ASP A 43 13.63 -31.46 -28.22
C ASP A 43 12.73 -32.28 -29.15
N ASN A 44 12.87 -32.08 -30.46
CA ASN A 44 12.06 -32.73 -31.46
C ASN A 44 12.53 -34.15 -31.84
N ASP A 45 13.30 -34.76 -30.92
CA ASP A 45 13.78 -36.16 -31.04
C ASP A 45 12.85 -37.15 -30.32
N GLU A 46 13.20 -38.43 -30.35
CA GLU A 46 12.38 -39.49 -29.77
C GLU A 46 12.35 -39.42 -28.22
N ALA A 47 13.46 -39.00 -27.59
CA ALA A 47 13.54 -38.82 -26.15
C ALA A 47 12.65 -37.69 -25.66
N GLY A 48 12.69 -36.53 -26.31
CA GLY A 48 11.83 -35.37 -26.00
C GLY A 48 10.35 -35.65 -26.25
N LYS A 49 10.00 -36.38 -27.34
CA LYS A 49 8.62 -36.84 -27.61
C LYS A 49 8.09 -37.76 -26.50
N ASN A 50 8.92 -38.67 -26.02
CA ASN A 50 8.56 -39.60 -24.94
C ASN A 50 8.41 -38.84 -23.60
N ALA A 51 9.29 -37.89 -23.31
CA ALA A 51 9.22 -37.04 -22.11
C ALA A 51 7.94 -36.17 -22.13
N SER A 52 7.63 -35.55 -23.26
CA SER A 52 6.39 -34.77 -23.46
C SER A 52 5.14 -35.62 -23.23
N LYS A 53 5.13 -36.85 -23.76
CA LYS A 53 4.01 -37.77 -23.56
C LYS A 53 3.83 -38.16 -22.08
N LYS A 54 4.91 -38.43 -21.37
CA LYS A 54 4.89 -38.75 -19.92
C LYS A 54 4.32 -37.56 -19.12
N LEU A 55 4.74 -36.32 -19.40
CA LEU A 55 4.22 -35.12 -18.71
C LEU A 55 2.72 -34.90 -18.99
N ARG A 56 2.29 -35.19 -20.21
CA ARG A 56 0.85 -35.11 -20.57
C ARG A 56 0.06 -36.16 -19.80
N ASP A 57 0.49 -37.40 -19.81
CA ASP A 57 -0.22 -38.54 -19.21
C ASP A 57 -0.25 -38.45 -17.68
N SER A 58 0.84 -38.00 -17.04
CA SER A 58 0.93 -37.88 -15.58
C SER A 58 0.35 -36.61 -14.99
N PHE A 59 0.49 -35.47 -15.66
CA PHE A 59 0.17 -34.16 -15.08
C PHE A 59 -0.75 -33.29 -15.96
N GLY A 60 -1.15 -33.77 -17.15
CA GLY A 60 -1.99 -33.01 -18.08
C GLY A 60 -1.29 -31.79 -18.70
N ILE A 61 0.05 -31.76 -18.70
CA ILE A 61 0.83 -30.67 -19.29
C ILE A 61 0.94 -30.89 -20.80
N VAL A 62 0.47 -29.92 -21.58
CA VAL A 62 0.48 -29.98 -23.05
C VAL A 62 1.85 -29.64 -23.59
N SER A 63 2.31 -30.39 -24.58
CA SER A 63 3.55 -30.12 -25.30
C SER A 63 3.34 -29.18 -26.46
N VAL A 64 4.18 -28.15 -26.55
CA VAL A 64 4.34 -27.32 -27.73
C VAL A 64 5.25 -28.06 -28.71
N GLN A 65 4.76 -28.31 -29.90
CA GLN A 65 5.51 -29.02 -30.97
C GLN A 65 6.32 -28.00 -31.77
N LEU A 66 7.63 -28.18 -31.79
CA LEU A 66 8.51 -27.40 -32.68
C LEU A 66 8.32 -27.87 -34.13
N PRO A 67 8.57 -27.00 -35.13
CA PRO A 67 8.59 -27.39 -36.56
C PRO A 67 9.54 -28.57 -36.80
N GLU A 68 9.21 -29.44 -37.77
CA GLU A 68 10.00 -30.66 -38.05
C GLU A 68 11.45 -30.40 -38.46
N ASP A 69 11.71 -29.21 -39.03
CA ASP A 69 13.02 -28.74 -39.46
C ASP A 69 13.89 -28.16 -38.33
N VAL A 70 13.41 -28.19 -37.09
CA VAL A 70 14.09 -27.63 -35.91
C VAL A 70 14.24 -28.72 -34.86
N LYS A 71 15.43 -28.85 -34.29
CA LYS A 71 15.73 -29.83 -33.28
C LYS A 71 15.27 -29.37 -31.87
N ASP A 72 15.63 -28.16 -31.49
CA ASP A 72 15.46 -27.60 -30.15
C ASP A 72 15.08 -26.11 -30.20
N ILE A 73 14.82 -25.50 -29.03
CA ILE A 73 14.46 -24.08 -28.90
C ILE A 73 15.62 -23.18 -29.33
N ALA A 74 16.87 -23.59 -29.13
CA ALA A 74 18.01 -22.76 -29.50
C ALA A 74 18.14 -22.68 -31.04
N GLU A 75 17.94 -23.80 -31.74
CA GLU A 75 17.89 -23.82 -33.20
C GLU A 75 16.62 -23.12 -33.73
N TYR A 76 15.50 -23.18 -33.00
CA TYR A 76 14.27 -22.47 -33.38
C TYR A 76 14.53 -20.99 -33.56
N PHE A 77 15.15 -20.31 -32.57
CA PHE A 77 15.42 -18.88 -32.65
C PHE A 77 16.52 -18.47 -33.63
N GLN A 78 17.22 -19.41 -34.21
CA GLN A 78 18.10 -19.13 -35.35
C GLN A 78 17.33 -19.03 -36.70
N ARG A 79 16.14 -19.62 -36.76
CA ARG A 79 15.34 -19.70 -38.00
C ARG A 79 14.03 -18.91 -37.93
N TYR A 80 13.46 -18.76 -36.73
CA TYR A 80 12.15 -18.16 -36.51
C TYR A 80 12.24 -16.98 -35.52
N THR A 81 11.25 -16.08 -35.58
CA THR A 81 11.21 -14.90 -34.76
C THR A 81 10.57 -15.17 -33.38
N PRO A 82 10.80 -14.31 -32.35
CA PRO A 82 10.07 -14.39 -31.09
C PRO A 82 8.55 -14.32 -31.25
N ASN A 83 8.05 -13.58 -32.23
CA ASN A 83 6.61 -13.49 -32.52
C ASN A 83 6.05 -14.84 -33.01
N ASP A 84 6.81 -15.57 -33.84
CA ASP A 84 6.39 -16.89 -34.30
C ASP A 84 6.34 -17.88 -33.13
N PHE A 85 7.29 -17.79 -32.17
CA PHE A 85 7.27 -18.61 -30.97
C PHE A 85 6.08 -18.26 -30.06
N GLN A 86 5.72 -16.99 -29.96
CA GLN A 86 4.54 -16.55 -29.22
C GLN A 86 3.24 -17.11 -29.83
N LEU A 87 3.14 -17.15 -31.15
CA LEU A 87 2.01 -17.79 -31.84
C LEU A 87 1.98 -19.31 -31.57
N LEU A 88 3.13 -19.96 -31.58
CA LEU A 88 3.28 -21.39 -31.27
C LEU A 88 2.81 -21.71 -29.84
N LEU A 89 3.21 -20.88 -28.87
CA LEU A 89 2.72 -20.96 -27.48
C LEU A 89 1.20 -20.72 -27.42
N GLY A 90 0.67 -19.78 -28.19
CA GLY A 90 -0.76 -19.51 -28.30
C GLY A 90 -1.57 -20.74 -28.75
N TYR A 91 -1.07 -21.51 -29.73
CA TYR A 91 -1.67 -22.80 -30.11
C TYR A 91 -1.63 -23.82 -28.99
N GLY A 92 -0.52 -23.89 -28.23
CA GLY A 92 -0.42 -24.74 -27.05
C GLY A 92 -1.47 -24.41 -25.98
N VAL A 93 -1.70 -23.10 -25.71
CA VAL A 93 -2.73 -22.63 -24.80
C VAL A 93 -4.14 -23.03 -25.28
N GLN A 94 -4.43 -22.87 -26.58
CA GLN A 94 -5.70 -23.31 -27.17
C GLN A 94 -5.89 -24.82 -27.05
N GLN A 95 -4.84 -25.61 -27.22
CA GLN A 95 -4.90 -27.07 -26.99
C GLN A 95 -5.21 -27.41 -25.53
N VAL A 96 -4.64 -26.71 -24.55
CA VAL A 96 -5.01 -26.88 -23.14
C VAL A 96 -6.47 -26.60 -22.91
N GLN A 97 -7.00 -25.52 -23.51
CA GLN A 97 -8.43 -25.18 -23.45
C GLN A 97 -9.31 -26.22 -24.14
N SER A 98 -8.87 -26.82 -25.25
CA SER A 98 -9.59 -27.86 -25.97
C SER A 98 -9.48 -29.23 -25.28
N ILE A 99 -8.38 -29.53 -24.60
CA ILE A 99 -8.22 -30.79 -23.81
C ILE A 99 -9.05 -30.73 -22.54
N THR A 100 -9.29 -29.56 -21.97
CA THR A 100 -10.29 -29.38 -20.90
C THR A 100 -11.73 -29.69 -21.38
N VAL A 101 -11.93 -29.85 -22.69
CA VAL A 101 -13.22 -30.21 -23.32
C VAL A 101 -13.30 -31.67 -23.78
N ASN A 102 -12.17 -32.42 -23.82
CA ASN A 102 -12.18 -33.84 -24.18
C ASN A 102 -12.13 -34.80 -22.97
N PRO A 103 -12.94 -35.85 -22.95
CA PRO A 103 -13.40 -36.50 -21.75
C PRO A 103 -12.35 -37.42 -21.13
N ILE A 104 -11.78 -36.99 -20.03
CA ILE A 104 -11.26 -37.92 -19.03
C ILE A 104 -12.48 -38.64 -18.47
N ASP A 105 -12.62 -39.94 -18.81
CA ASP A 105 -13.60 -40.86 -18.27
C ASP A 105 -15.03 -40.26 -18.13
N THR A 106 -15.79 -40.33 -19.21
CA THR A 106 -17.19 -39.82 -19.27
C THR A 106 -18.07 -40.31 -18.13
N HIS A 107 -17.77 -41.45 -17.54
CA HIS A 107 -18.49 -41.94 -16.36
C HIS A 107 -18.10 -41.22 -15.05
N ARG A 108 -16.84 -40.83 -14.89
CA ARG A 108 -16.39 -40.13 -13.69
C ARG A 108 -16.76 -38.65 -13.75
N VAL A 109 -16.63 -38.02 -14.92
CA VAL A 109 -17.06 -36.63 -15.17
C VAL A 109 -18.58 -36.51 -15.09
N ARG A 110 -19.36 -37.45 -15.65
CA ARG A 110 -20.81 -37.50 -15.48
C ARG A 110 -21.24 -37.70 -14.02
N ARG A 111 -20.49 -38.48 -13.21
CA ARG A 111 -20.75 -38.60 -11.75
C ARG A 111 -20.45 -37.30 -11.01
N LEU A 112 -19.36 -36.59 -11.33
CA LEU A 112 -19.00 -35.33 -10.73
C LEU A 112 -19.91 -34.18 -11.18
N SER A 113 -20.34 -34.15 -12.46
CA SER A 113 -21.28 -33.17 -12.98
C SER A 113 -22.70 -33.34 -12.43
N ASN A 114 -23.01 -34.52 -11.93
CA ASN A 114 -24.34 -34.85 -11.39
C ASN A 114 -24.45 -34.71 -9.85
N THR A 115 -23.37 -34.30 -9.19
CA THR A 115 -23.40 -34.03 -7.74
C THR A 115 -24.29 -32.80 -7.44
N LYS A 116 -24.97 -32.80 -6.30
CA LYS A 116 -25.73 -31.65 -5.80
C LYS A 116 -24.89 -30.39 -5.82
N ARG A 117 -23.63 -30.47 -5.38
CA ARG A 117 -22.65 -29.35 -5.36
C ARG A 117 -22.37 -28.80 -6.77
N SER A 118 -22.19 -29.66 -7.77
CA SER A 118 -21.95 -29.25 -9.15
C SER A 118 -23.15 -28.54 -9.77
N LYS A 119 -24.35 -29.06 -9.53
CA LYS A 119 -25.62 -28.45 -10.02
C LYS A 119 -25.82 -27.06 -9.41
N VAL A 120 -25.58 -26.92 -8.09
CA VAL A 120 -25.65 -25.63 -7.39
C VAL A 120 -24.64 -24.66 -7.93
N LYS A 121 -23.37 -25.07 -8.13
CA LYS A 121 -22.34 -24.22 -8.73
C LYS A 121 -22.74 -23.72 -10.12
N SER A 122 -23.21 -24.60 -10.99
CA SER A 122 -23.67 -24.24 -12.35
C SER A 122 -24.82 -23.25 -12.32
N TYR A 123 -25.79 -23.46 -11.43
CA TYR A 123 -26.92 -22.54 -11.26
C TYR A 123 -26.39 -21.14 -10.81
N LEU A 124 -25.55 -21.12 -9.79
CA LEU A 124 -24.98 -19.87 -9.25
C LEU A 124 -24.16 -19.11 -10.29
N SER A 125 -23.29 -19.79 -11.05
CA SER A 125 -22.47 -19.19 -12.12
C SER A 125 -23.31 -18.59 -13.25
N ASN A 126 -24.46 -19.20 -13.54
CA ASN A 126 -25.37 -18.71 -14.58
C ASN A 126 -26.13 -17.45 -14.19
N LYS A 127 -26.39 -17.27 -12.89
CA LYS A 127 -27.20 -16.13 -12.40
C LYS A 127 -26.38 -14.98 -11.83
N PHE A 128 -25.24 -15.30 -11.21
CA PHE A 128 -24.45 -14.36 -10.44
C PHE A 128 -22.98 -14.39 -10.84
N ASN A 129 -22.32 -13.27 -10.63
CA ASN A 129 -20.86 -13.20 -10.54
C ASN A 129 -20.50 -13.14 -9.06
N PHE A 130 -19.38 -13.74 -8.69
CA PHE A 130 -18.87 -13.75 -7.32
C PHE A 130 -17.44 -13.29 -7.29
N ARG A 131 -17.09 -12.47 -6.28
CA ARG A 131 -15.71 -12.11 -6.01
C ARG A 131 -15.43 -12.00 -4.51
N LEU A 132 -14.21 -12.28 -4.12
CA LEU A 132 -13.69 -11.96 -2.80
C LEU A 132 -12.90 -10.64 -2.92
N ASN A 133 -13.44 -9.58 -2.37
CA ASN A 133 -12.73 -8.33 -2.22
C ASN A 133 -11.58 -8.54 -1.20
N VAL A 134 -10.34 -8.58 -1.69
CA VAL A 134 -9.20 -8.90 -0.83
C VAL A 134 -8.82 -7.77 0.12
N VAL A 135 -9.31 -6.55 -0.12
CA VAL A 135 -9.09 -5.39 0.75
C VAL A 135 -10.02 -5.44 1.97
N THR A 136 -11.31 -5.60 1.74
CA THR A 136 -12.30 -5.68 2.83
C THR A 136 -12.46 -7.08 3.40
N GLN A 137 -11.96 -8.10 2.70
CA GLN A 137 -12.16 -9.53 2.99
C GLN A 137 -13.63 -9.94 2.94
N GLU A 138 -14.45 -9.17 2.24
CA GLU A 138 -15.85 -9.46 2.03
C GLU A 138 -16.07 -10.21 0.72
N ARG A 139 -16.98 -11.17 0.75
CA ARG A 139 -17.48 -11.81 -0.47
C ARG A 139 -18.60 -10.99 -1.02
N GLU A 140 -18.48 -10.63 -2.28
CA GLU A 140 -19.42 -9.80 -3.00
C GLU A 140 -20.03 -10.61 -4.15
N MET A 141 -21.27 -10.28 -4.49
CA MET A 141 -21.94 -10.82 -5.67
C MET A 141 -22.56 -9.71 -6.49
N SER A 142 -22.69 -9.94 -7.78
CA SER A 142 -23.50 -9.14 -8.68
C SER A 142 -24.37 -10.06 -9.53
N THR A 143 -25.51 -9.58 -9.98
CA THR A 143 -26.34 -10.36 -10.91
C THR A 143 -25.79 -10.27 -12.33
N LYS A 144 -25.97 -11.30 -13.15
CA LYS A 144 -25.63 -11.25 -14.57
C LYS A 144 -26.39 -10.16 -15.34
N ARG A 145 -27.51 -9.69 -14.83
CA ARG A 145 -28.30 -8.58 -15.41
C ARG A 145 -27.67 -7.22 -15.10
N ASN A 146 -27.05 -7.08 -13.91
CA ASN A 146 -26.40 -5.84 -13.45
C ASN A 146 -24.96 -6.16 -12.98
N PRO A 147 -24.03 -6.46 -13.89
CA PRO A 147 -22.71 -6.98 -13.52
C PRO A 147 -21.81 -5.95 -12.81
N GLY A 148 -22.16 -4.65 -12.88
CA GLY A 148 -21.41 -3.57 -12.21
C GLY A 148 -21.85 -3.30 -10.77
N LEU A 149 -23.02 -3.79 -10.35
CA LEU A 149 -23.54 -3.56 -9.00
C LEU A 149 -23.14 -4.72 -8.08
N TRP A 150 -22.09 -4.48 -7.29
CA TRP A 150 -21.56 -5.47 -6.36
C TRP A 150 -22.07 -5.22 -4.94
N GLU A 151 -22.65 -6.25 -4.35
CA GLU A 151 -23.20 -6.22 -3.00
C GLU A 151 -22.56 -7.33 -2.15
N LYS A 152 -22.50 -7.11 -0.85
CA LYS A 152 -22.05 -8.14 0.09
C LYS A 152 -23.01 -9.32 0.06
N ILE A 153 -22.49 -10.54 0.02
CA ILE A 153 -23.29 -11.75 -0.03
C ILE A 153 -24.03 -11.93 1.30
N ASN A 154 -25.35 -11.96 1.23
CA ASN A 154 -26.20 -12.50 2.28
C ASN A 154 -26.46 -13.99 1.99
N VAL A 155 -25.84 -14.87 2.76
CA VAL A 155 -25.89 -16.32 2.54
C VAL A 155 -27.29 -16.86 2.72
N ASN A 156 -28.15 -16.27 3.60
CA ASN A 156 -29.50 -16.67 3.80
C ASN A 156 -30.39 -16.34 2.59
N GLU A 157 -30.25 -15.13 2.03
CA GLU A 157 -30.96 -14.74 0.81
C GLU A 157 -30.56 -15.62 -0.39
N LEU A 158 -29.28 -15.97 -0.45
CA LEU A 158 -28.77 -16.85 -1.49
C LEU A 158 -29.35 -18.26 -1.34
N ARG A 159 -29.51 -18.74 -0.09
CA ARG A 159 -30.18 -20.00 0.21
C ARG A 159 -31.64 -19.97 -0.23
N ASP A 160 -32.41 -18.93 0.16
CA ASP A 160 -33.81 -18.77 -0.25
C ASP A 160 -33.98 -18.74 -1.77
N ASN A 161 -33.03 -18.10 -2.47
CA ASN A 161 -33.02 -18.09 -3.93
C ASN A 161 -32.80 -19.49 -4.51
N LEU A 162 -31.91 -20.28 -3.92
CA LEU A 162 -31.67 -21.68 -4.32
C LEU A 162 -32.89 -22.56 -4.06
N ASP A 163 -33.50 -22.44 -2.89
CA ASP A 163 -34.69 -23.22 -2.50
C ASP A 163 -35.86 -22.95 -3.45
N ARG A 164 -36.11 -21.69 -3.83
CA ARG A 164 -37.15 -21.33 -4.84
C ARG A 164 -36.90 -21.94 -6.22
N HIS A 165 -35.69 -22.36 -6.51
CA HIS A 165 -35.32 -23.00 -7.79
C HIS A 165 -35.10 -24.51 -7.66
N GLY A 166 -35.57 -25.11 -6.56
CA GLY A 166 -35.54 -26.55 -6.34
C GLY A 166 -34.20 -27.11 -5.85
N PHE A 167 -33.31 -26.27 -5.34
CA PHE A 167 -32.04 -26.69 -4.74
C PHE A 167 -32.14 -26.64 -3.21
N GLU A 168 -32.56 -27.72 -2.58
CA GLU A 168 -32.52 -27.84 -1.11
C GLU A 168 -31.07 -27.87 -0.61
N CYS A 169 -30.56 -26.72 -0.18
CA CYS A 169 -29.16 -26.56 0.26
C CYS A 169 -29.08 -26.16 1.74
N ASN A 170 -28.21 -26.82 2.49
CA ASN A 170 -27.83 -26.32 3.80
C ASN A 170 -26.79 -25.17 3.66
N LEU A 171 -26.70 -24.34 4.69
CA LEU A 171 -25.76 -23.21 4.72
C LEU A 171 -24.31 -23.64 4.59
N ASP A 172 -23.95 -24.83 5.10
CA ASP A 172 -22.58 -25.35 5.04
C ASP A 172 -22.14 -25.62 3.60
N LEU A 173 -22.99 -26.19 2.76
CA LEU A 173 -22.71 -26.42 1.36
C LEU A 173 -22.48 -25.10 0.62
N ILE A 174 -23.34 -24.10 0.87
CA ILE A 174 -23.22 -22.78 0.26
C ILE A 174 -21.91 -22.11 0.72
N ASN A 175 -21.62 -22.13 2.02
CA ASN A 175 -20.39 -21.60 2.57
C ASN A 175 -19.14 -22.32 2.02
N CYS A 176 -19.17 -23.65 1.88
CA CYS A 176 -18.09 -24.40 1.24
C CYS A 176 -17.86 -24.00 -0.22
N ILE A 177 -18.93 -23.71 -0.97
CA ILE A 177 -18.80 -23.21 -2.34
C ILE A 177 -18.19 -21.81 -2.34
N LEU A 178 -18.74 -20.90 -1.53
CA LEU A 178 -18.26 -19.50 -1.46
C LEU A 178 -16.85 -19.35 -0.89
N LYS A 179 -16.37 -20.31 -0.08
CA LYS A 179 -15.02 -20.34 0.45
C LYS A 179 -14.01 -21.06 -0.47
N SER A 180 -14.47 -21.66 -1.58
CA SER A 180 -13.60 -22.37 -2.53
C SER A 180 -13.09 -21.41 -3.62
N PHE A 181 -12.22 -21.95 -4.51
CA PHE A 181 -11.75 -21.24 -5.73
C PHE A 181 -12.88 -20.90 -6.73
N PHE A 182 -14.12 -21.20 -6.41
CA PHE A 182 -15.29 -20.76 -7.16
C PHE A 182 -15.48 -19.24 -7.13
N VAL A 183 -15.01 -18.58 -6.08
CA VAL A 183 -15.08 -17.13 -5.89
C VAL A 183 -13.71 -16.54 -6.24
N GLU A 184 -13.67 -15.72 -7.28
CA GLU A 184 -12.46 -15.05 -7.74
C GLU A 184 -11.96 -14.02 -6.71
N ARG A 185 -10.64 -13.92 -6.53
CA ARG A 185 -10.03 -12.90 -5.68
C ARG A 185 -9.88 -11.61 -6.49
N PHE A 186 -10.33 -10.50 -5.95
CA PHE A 186 -10.34 -9.22 -6.61
C PHE A 186 -9.81 -8.12 -5.69
N ASN A 187 -8.80 -7.39 -6.15
CA ASN A 187 -8.31 -6.19 -5.47
C ASN A 187 -8.87 -4.95 -6.20
N PRO A 188 -9.86 -4.25 -5.63
CA PRO A 188 -10.47 -3.10 -6.29
C PRO A 188 -9.55 -1.90 -6.43
N ILE A 189 -8.57 -1.73 -5.53
CA ILE A 189 -7.62 -0.62 -5.58
C ILE A 189 -6.60 -0.88 -6.69
N GLU A 190 -6.06 -2.09 -6.76
CA GLU A 190 -5.17 -2.52 -7.83
C GLU A 190 -5.87 -2.44 -9.19
N ALA A 191 -7.11 -2.95 -9.28
CA ALA A 191 -7.90 -2.91 -10.51
C ALA A 191 -8.13 -1.49 -11.02
N TYR A 192 -8.35 -0.52 -10.12
CA TYR A 192 -8.45 0.90 -10.51
C TYR A 192 -7.19 1.39 -11.21
N PHE A 193 -6.02 1.17 -10.63
CA PHE A 193 -4.76 1.62 -11.24
C PHE A 193 -4.42 0.85 -12.52
N LEU A 194 -4.77 -0.43 -12.61
CA LEU A 194 -4.59 -1.22 -13.83
C LEU A 194 -5.45 -0.72 -15.01
N THR A 195 -6.50 0.08 -14.78
CA THR A 195 -7.24 0.72 -15.89
C THR A 195 -6.38 1.71 -16.68
N PHE A 196 -5.29 2.20 -16.09
CA PHE A 196 -4.34 3.10 -16.74
C PHE A 196 -3.24 2.35 -17.53
N GLU A 197 -3.16 1.03 -17.40
CA GLU A 197 -2.16 0.23 -18.12
C GLU A 197 -2.47 0.20 -19.61
N GLY A 198 -1.44 0.43 -20.43
CA GLY A 198 -1.60 0.48 -21.89
C GLY A 198 -2.05 1.82 -22.46
N ASN A 199 -2.39 2.80 -21.62
CA ASN A 199 -2.61 4.17 -22.07
C ASN A 199 -1.24 4.81 -22.38
N GLU A 200 -1.11 5.44 -23.54
CA GLU A 200 0.01 6.36 -23.79
C GLU A 200 -0.26 7.63 -22.98
N PHE A 201 0.56 7.84 -21.94
CA PHE A 201 0.46 9.05 -21.13
C PHE A 201 1.61 10.00 -21.47
N ASP A 202 1.44 10.80 -22.50
CA ASP A 202 2.28 11.96 -22.78
C ASP A 202 1.50 12.97 -23.63
N ASP A 203 0.66 13.77 -22.98
CA ASP A 203 0.02 14.93 -23.60
C ASP A 203 0.80 16.24 -23.35
N GLY A 204 2.00 16.15 -22.79
CA GLY A 204 2.87 17.28 -22.45
C GLY A 204 2.39 18.11 -21.25
N LYS A 205 1.37 17.66 -20.50
CA LYS A 205 0.80 18.37 -19.37
C LYS A 205 1.22 17.74 -18.04
N ASP A 206 1.47 18.56 -17.05
CA ASP A 206 1.72 18.15 -15.67
C ASP A 206 0.45 18.30 -14.85
N TYR A 207 -0.38 17.26 -14.81
CA TYR A 207 -1.65 17.26 -14.09
C TYR A 207 -1.47 17.32 -12.57
N ILE A 208 -0.44 16.68 -12.03
CA ILE A 208 -0.15 16.77 -10.60
C ILE A 208 0.20 18.21 -10.20
N ARG A 209 0.88 18.95 -11.08
CA ARG A 209 1.14 20.37 -10.85
C ARG A 209 -0.15 21.18 -10.90
N ARG A 210 -1.04 20.90 -11.84
CA ARG A 210 -2.36 21.56 -11.91
C ARG A 210 -3.19 21.25 -10.67
N LEU A 211 -3.18 20.00 -10.20
CA LEU A 211 -3.83 19.60 -8.95
C LEU A 211 -3.25 20.34 -7.74
N ALA A 212 -1.93 20.50 -7.68
CA ALA A 212 -1.27 21.24 -6.61
C ALA A 212 -1.69 22.73 -6.53
N HIS A 213 -2.06 23.34 -7.64
CA HIS A 213 -2.49 24.74 -7.68
C HIS A 213 -3.82 24.99 -6.97
N TYR A 214 -4.66 23.98 -6.75
CA TYR A 214 -5.89 24.14 -5.98
C TYR A 214 -5.65 24.49 -4.50
N VAL A 215 -4.43 24.29 -4.00
CA VAL A 215 -4.04 24.62 -2.62
C VAL A 215 -3.14 25.84 -2.63
N HIS A 216 -3.64 26.96 -2.11
CA HIS A 216 -2.87 28.18 -1.94
C HIS A 216 -2.19 28.17 -0.58
N LEU A 217 -0.87 28.18 -0.60
CA LEU A 217 -0.07 28.24 0.62
C LEU A 217 -0.10 29.63 1.22
N LYS A 218 0.01 29.75 2.54
CA LYS A 218 0.10 31.04 3.26
C LYS A 218 1.34 31.84 2.83
N ASP A 219 2.46 31.16 2.58
CA ASP A 219 3.68 31.74 2.03
C ASP A 219 3.98 31.13 0.65
N PRO A 220 3.42 31.71 -0.45
CA PRO A 220 3.48 31.16 -1.79
C PRO A 220 4.78 31.52 -2.54
N THR A 221 5.94 31.47 -1.89
CA THR A 221 7.21 31.65 -2.59
C THR A 221 7.39 30.58 -3.67
N PRO A 222 8.15 30.86 -4.75
CA PRO A 222 8.44 29.88 -5.79
C PRO A 222 9.03 28.58 -5.21
N PHE A 223 9.82 28.71 -4.14
CA PHE A 223 10.38 27.57 -3.43
C PHE A 223 9.32 26.76 -2.69
N ASN A 224 8.43 27.37 -1.92
CA ASN A 224 7.37 26.68 -1.16
C ASN A 224 6.34 26.04 -2.10
N THR A 225 5.97 26.72 -3.17
CA THR A 225 5.04 26.20 -4.20
C THR A 225 5.65 24.96 -4.89
N ARG A 226 6.94 25.03 -5.24
CA ARG A 226 7.65 23.87 -5.79
C ARG A 226 7.76 22.72 -4.77
N TYR A 227 8.03 23.02 -3.52
CA TYR A 227 8.12 22.06 -2.43
C TYR A 227 6.79 21.31 -2.23
N TRP A 228 5.67 22.03 -2.19
CA TRP A 228 4.34 21.45 -2.14
C TRP A 228 4.07 20.49 -3.31
N TYR A 229 4.28 20.95 -4.54
CA TYR A 229 4.10 20.13 -5.73
C TYR A 229 4.95 18.84 -5.71
N ILE A 230 6.22 18.95 -5.36
CA ILE A 230 7.14 17.80 -5.33
C ILE A 230 6.67 16.77 -4.30
N HIS A 231 6.28 17.21 -3.11
CA HIS A 231 5.85 16.31 -2.06
C HIS A 231 4.49 15.68 -2.33
N LEU A 232 3.54 16.40 -2.92
CA LEU A 232 2.28 15.83 -3.40
C LEU A 232 2.55 14.74 -4.45
N LYS A 233 3.35 15.05 -5.46
CA LYS A 233 3.75 14.09 -6.51
C LYS A 233 4.37 12.83 -5.92
N LYS A 234 5.36 12.97 -5.06
CA LYS A 234 6.05 11.85 -4.41
C LYS A 234 5.13 11.05 -3.49
N TRP A 235 4.21 11.73 -2.80
CA TRP A 235 3.22 11.07 -1.97
C TRP A 235 2.27 10.21 -2.80
N MET A 236 1.78 10.70 -3.93
CA MET A 236 0.92 9.94 -4.85
C MET A 236 1.65 8.70 -5.42
N ILE A 237 2.90 8.84 -5.85
CA ILE A 237 3.71 7.72 -6.35
C ILE A 237 3.89 6.65 -5.26
N ARG A 238 4.21 7.05 -4.01
CA ARG A 238 4.32 6.11 -2.89
C ARG A 238 2.98 5.47 -2.52
N ALA A 239 1.86 6.19 -2.64
CA ALA A 239 0.54 5.62 -2.41
C ALA A 239 0.23 4.49 -3.41
N ILE A 240 0.58 4.65 -4.67
CA ILE A 240 0.46 3.60 -5.69
C ILE A 240 1.41 2.43 -5.37
N ARG A 241 2.64 2.72 -5.02
CA ARG A 241 3.63 1.70 -4.67
C ARG A 241 3.17 0.78 -3.55
N THR A 242 2.47 1.30 -2.51
CA THR A 242 1.93 0.47 -1.42
C THR A 242 0.88 -0.55 -1.89
N VAL A 243 0.23 -0.30 -3.03
CA VAL A 243 -0.79 -1.20 -3.60
C VAL A 243 -0.15 -2.37 -4.33
N PHE A 244 0.92 -2.11 -5.09
CA PHE A 244 1.55 -3.11 -5.97
C PHE A 244 2.73 -3.84 -5.33
N GLU A 245 3.41 -3.22 -4.36
CA GLU A 245 4.59 -3.79 -3.73
C GLU A 245 4.32 -4.12 -2.26
N PRO A 246 4.36 -5.41 -1.86
CA PRO A 246 4.20 -5.80 -0.45
C PRO A 246 5.20 -5.14 0.51
N GLU A 247 6.40 -4.83 0.01
CA GLU A 247 7.45 -4.11 0.75
C GLU A 247 7.29 -2.58 0.69
N GLY A 248 6.41 -2.09 -0.20
CA GLY A 248 6.12 -0.68 -0.38
C GLY A 248 5.48 -0.08 0.86
N ILE A 249 5.93 1.09 1.28
CA ILE A 249 5.35 1.83 2.41
C ILE A 249 5.37 3.32 2.15
N ASN A 250 4.23 3.97 2.32
CA ASN A 250 4.15 5.43 2.37
C ASN A 250 4.23 5.89 3.83
N LYS A 251 5.45 6.12 4.33
CA LYS A 251 5.73 6.45 5.74
C LYS A 251 5.57 7.93 6.08
N HIS A 252 5.26 8.78 5.09
CA HIS A 252 5.09 10.21 5.28
C HIS A 252 3.62 10.59 5.09
N ALA A 253 3.08 11.32 6.06
CA ALA A 253 1.75 11.92 5.95
C ALA A 253 1.86 13.34 5.38
N LEU A 254 0.97 13.70 4.44
CA LEU A 254 0.80 15.09 3.98
C LEU A 254 -0.21 15.77 4.89
N ILE A 255 0.17 16.90 5.51
CA ILE A 255 -0.65 17.61 6.46
C ILE A 255 -0.95 19.03 5.95
N LEU A 256 -2.22 19.35 5.92
CA LEU A 256 -2.71 20.70 5.63
C LEU A 256 -3.15 21.37 6.94
N CYS A 257 -2.45 22.40 7.36
CA CYS A 257 -2.78 23.16 8.56
C CYS A 257 -3.15 24.62 8.22
N SER A 258 -4.08 25.19 8.97
CA SER A 258 -4.44 26.60 8.88
C SER A 258 -5.25 26.98 10.11
N PRO A 259 -5.00 28.15 10.73
CA PRO A 259 -5.85 28.65 11.81
C PRO A 259 -7.25 29.04 11.32
N LYS A 260 -7.42 29.20 10.01
CA LYS A 260 -8.72 29.48 9.40
C LYS A 260 -9.55 28.20 9.32
N GLU A 261 -10.75 28.26 9.84
CA GLU A 261 -11.74 27.19 9.69
C GLU A 261 -12.44 27.26 8.33
N ASN A 262 -13.03 26.15 7.91
CA ASN A 262 -13.89 26.05 6.72
C ASN A 262 -13.25 26.47 5.39
N ILE A 263 -11.93 26.42 5.28
CA ILE A 263 -11.21 26.67 4.01
C ILE A 263 -11.12 25.45 3.09
N GLY A 264 -11.76 24.33 3.46
CA GLY A 264 -11.83 23.13 2.62
C GLY A 264 -10.71 22.12 2.82
N LYS A 265 -9.88 22.19 3.89
CA LYS A 265 -8.76 21.24 4.14
C LYS A 265 -9.19 19.79 4.13
N SER A 266 -10.14 19.41 5.00
CA SER A 266 -10.62 18.02 5.11
C SER A 266 -11.32 17.58 3.83
N TYR A 267 -12.05 18.49 3.15
CA TYR A 267 -12.67 18.22 1.87
C TYR A 267 -11.65 17.95 0.76
N PHE A 268 -10.54 18.69 0.71
CA PHE A 268 -9.45 18.45 -0.24
C PHE A 268 -8.75 17.11 0.05
N CYS A 269 -8.57 16.74 1.33
CA CYS A 269 -8.03 15.42 1.69
C CYS A 269 -8.93 14.29 1.20
N GLU A 270 -10.26 14.43 1.32
CA GLU A 270 -11.23 13.48 0.79
C GLU A 270 -11.20 13.45 -0.74
N PHE A 271 -11.17 14.63 -1.37
CA PHE A 271 -11.11 14.77 -2.81
C PHE A 271 -9.90 14.08 -3.44
N LEU A 272 -8.75 14.04 -2.77
CA LEU A 272 -7.56 13.30 -3.25
C LEU A 272 -7.82 11.80 -3.42
N CYS A 273 -8.85 11.25 -2.78
CA CYS A 273 -9.26 9.87 -3.03
C CYS A 273 -10.12 9.79 -4.30
N PRO A 274 -9.74 8.97 -5.31
CA PRO A 274 -10.59 8.77 -6.48
C PRO A 274 -12.02 8.37 -6.08
N LEU A 275 -13.02 8.90 -6.75
CA LEU A 275 -14.43 8.63 -6.42
C LEU A 275 -14.76 7.14 -6.44
N SER A 276 -14.18 6.39 -7.37
CA SER A 276 -14.32 4.93 -7.46
C SER A 276 -13.70 4.18 -6.27
N LEU A 277 -12.78 4.81 -5.54
CA LEU A 277 -12.12 4.27 -4.36
C LEU A 277 -12.61 4.91 -3.05
N ILE A 278 -13.63 5.74 -3.06
CA ILE A 278 -14.12 6.46 -1.87
C ILE A 278 -14.54 5.53 -0.73
N ARG A 279 -14.96 4.32 -1.03
CA ARG A 279 -15.24 3.26 -0.04
C ARG A 279 -14.00 2.87 0.78
N TYR A 280 -12.80 3.15 0.28
CA TYR A 280 -11.50 2.87 0.90
C TYR A 280 -10.83 4.13 1.44
N TYR A 281 -11.60 5.19 1.62
CA TYR A 281 -11.21 6.40 2.35
C TYR A 281 -11.76 6.36 3.77
N ASN A 282 -10.95 6.76 4.73
CA ASN A 282 -11.36 6.83 6.14
C ASN A 282 -10.92 8.17 6.73
N SER A 283 -11.91 9.02 7.06
CA SER A 283 -11.67 10.35 7.68
C SER A 283 -11.70 10.34 9.20
N ASN A 284 -12.12 9.24 9.81
CA ASN A 284 -12.24 9.16 11.27
C ASN A 284 -11.75 7.81 11.79
N PRO A 285 -10.44 7.53 11.69
CA PRO A 285 -9.87 6.27 12.15
C PRO A 285 -9.89 6.19 13.68
N VAL A 286 -10.30 5.04 14.21
CA VAL A 286 -10.09 4.72 15.62
C VAL A 286 -8.61 4.41 15.81
N ILE A 287 -7.88 5.33 16.48
CA ILE A 287 -6.43 5.20 16.66
C ILE A 287 -6.15 4.49 17.98
N SER A 288 -5.82 3.22 17.90
CA SER A 288 -5.40 2.40 19.02
C SER A 288 -4.45 1.29 18.57
N ASN A 289 -3.79 0.64 19.53
CA ASN A 289 -2.97 -0.54 19.29
C ASN A 289 -3.81 -1.83 19.16
N GLU A 290 -5.12 -1.74 19.30
CA GLU A 290 -6.00 -2.89 19.16
C GLU A 290 -6.00 -3.42 17.73
N LYS A 291 -6.09 -4.74 17.59
CA LYS A 291 -6.07 -5.42 16.31
C LYS A 291 -7.20 -4.95 15.37
N ASP A 292 -8.35 -4.59 15.92
CA ASP A 292 -9.48 -4.09 15.12
C ASP A 292 -9.23 -2.70 14.53
N ALA A 293 -8.59 -1.81 15.28
CA ALA A 293 -8.18 -0.50 14.79
C ALA A 293 -7.12 -0.62 13.69
N GLN A 294 -6.17 -1.54 13.85
CA GLN A 294 -5.13 -1.81 12.85
C GLN A 294 -5.67 -2.36 11.52
N LYS A 295 -6.88 -2.94 11.49
CA LYS A 295 -7.53 -3.35 10.24
C LYS A 295 -7.71 -2.19 9.27
N SER A 296 -7.81 -0.95 9.77
CA SER A 296 -7.87 0.24 8.92
C SER A 296 -6.67 0.38 8.00
N LEU A 297 -5.48 -0.08 8.42
CA LEU A 297 -4.24 0.01 7.66
C LEU A 297 -4.22 -0.85 6.39
N ILE A 298 -4.99 -1.94 6.38
CA ILE A 298 -5.07 -2.87 5.25
C ILE A 298 -6.36 -2.74 4.45
N ARG A 299 -7.37 -2.02 4.99
CA ARG A 299 -8.69 -1.88 4.38
C ARG A 299 -8.92 -0.55 3.69
N ASN A 300 -8.06 0.43 3.96
CA ASN A 300 -8.20 1.76 3.39
C ASN A 300 -7.00 2.08 2.50
N PHE A 301 -7.26 2.72 1.39
CA PHE A 301 -6.24 3.29 0.50
C PHE A 301 -5.70 4.60 1.09
N ILE A 302 -6.59 5.45 1.57
CA ILE A 302 -6.26 6.70 2.21
C ILE A 302 -6.91 6.79 3.59
N ILE A 303 -6.12 7.18 4.59
CA ILE A 303 -6.58 7.52 5.92
C ILE A 303 -6.28 9.00 6.15
N ASN A 304 -7.32 9.79 6.39
CA ASN A 304 -7.17 11.18 6.80
C ASN A 304 -7.20 11.28 8.33
N LEU A 305 -6.12 11.80 8.89
CA LEU A 305 -6.01 12.14 10.29
C LEU A 305 -6.58 13.54 10.49
N ASP A 306 -7.90 13.61 10.57
CA ASP A 306 -8.58 14.89 10.79
C ASP A 306 -8.40 15.36 12.24
N GLU A 307 -8.39 16.67 12.45
CA GLU A 307 -8.20 17.28 13.77
C GLU A 307 -7.00 16.72 14.55
N LEU A 308 -5.82 16.71 13.94
CA LEU A 308 -4.58 16.15 14.50
C LEU A 308 -4.29 16.55 15.95
N HIS A 309 -4.75 17.73 16.39
CA HIS A 309 -4.59 18.20 17.78
C HIS A 309 -5.30 17.30 18.81
N GLN A 310 -6.41 16.66 18.43
CA GLN A 310 -7.12 15.70 19.31
C GLN A 310 -6.38 14.36 19.39
N LEU A 311 -5.54 14.07 18.43
CA LEU A 311 -4.77 12.82 18.34
C LEU A 311 -3.45 12.86 19.14
N ARG A 312 -3.17 13.97 19.84
CA ARG A 312 -1.93 14.15 20.63
C ARG A 312 -1.72 13.03 21.66
N SER A 313 -2.81 12.53 22.26
CA SER A 313 -2.74 11.41 23.22
C SER A 313 -2.29 10.09 22.58
N ASN A 314 -2.53 9.92 21.26
CA ASN A 314 -2.25 8.71 20.50
C ASN A 314 -1.02 8.85 19.58
N ALA A 315 -0.21 9.88 19.78
CA ALA A 315 0.96 10.20 18.96
C ALA A 315 1.90 9.01 18.72
N HIS A 316 2.16 8.22 19.76
CA HIS A 316 2.99 7.02 19.67
C HIS A 316 2.34 5.94 18.78
N VAL A 317 1.02 5.76 18.83
CA VAL A 317 0.30 4.80 17.99
C VAL A 317 0.37 5.22 16.51
N ILE A 318 0.14 6.50 16.22
CA ILE A 318 0.23 7.04 14.86
C ILE A 318 1.65 6.87 14.31
N LYS A 319 2.67 7.15 15.12
CA LYS A 319 4.07 6.93 14.74
C LYS A 319 4.34 5.46 14.37
N THR A 320 3.76 4.52 15.12
CA THR A 320 3.83 3.09 14.83
C THR A 320 3.13 2.78 13.51
N TRP A 321 1.90 3.27 13.31
CA TRP A 321 1.11 3.08 12.10
C TRP A 321 1.84 3.59 10.85
N LEU A 322 2.45 4.78 10.91
CA LEU A 322 3.21 5.35 9.80
C LEU A 322 4.46 4.52 9.42
N SER A 323 5.01 3.76 10.36
CA SER A 323 6.24 2.96 10.16
C SER A 323 5.96 1.48 9.91
N GLN A 324 4.76 1.00 10.22
CA GLN A 324 4.39 -0.41 10.16
C GLN A 324 4.17 -0.84 8.70
N ARG A 325 4.85 -1.91 8.26
CA ARG A 325 4.70 -2.49 6.91
C ARG A 325 3.64 -3.58 6.88
N TYR A 326 3.64 -4.41 7.89
CA TYR A 326 2.76 -5.57 8.00
C TYR A 326 1.87 -5.45 9.21
N VAL A 327 0.65 -5.94 9.08
CA VAL A 327 -0.35 -5.98 10.15
C VAL A 327 -0.76 -7.42 10.36
N ASN A 328 -0.66 -7.88 11.60
CA ASN A 328 -1.15 -9.19 12.00
C ASN A 328 -2.57 -9.05 12.51
N ILE A 329 -3.52 -9.60 11.78
CA ILE A 329 -4.93 -9.54 12.13
C ILE A 329 -5.57 -10.92 12.13
N ARG A 330 -6.57 -11.09 12.96
CA ARG A 330 -7.50 -12.20 12.89
C ARG A 330 -8.78 -11.73 12.22
N LEU A 331 -9.13 -12.35 11.11
CA LEU A 331 -10.39 -12.04 10.44
C LEU A 331 -11.55 -12.72 11.17
N PRO A 332 -12.76 -12.10 11.14
CA PRO A 332 -13.93 -12.72 11.71
C PRO A 332 -14.14 -14.13 11.12
N TYR A 333 -14.42 -15.10 11.99
CA TYR A 333 -14.67 -16.51 11.63
C TYR A 333 -13.46 -17.25 11.01
N GLN A 334 -12.25 -16.75 11.17
CA GLN A 334 -11.02 -17.48 10.86
C GLN A 334 -10.29 -17.84 12.14
N GLU A 335 -9.78 -19.07 12.23
CA GLU A 335 -9.01 -19.54 13.38
C GLU A 335 -7.59 -18.98 13.37
N ASP A 336 -7.03 -18.79 12.18
CA ASP A 336 -5.66 -18.34 11.99
C ASP A 336 -5.52 -16.82 11.90
N GLU A 337 -4.42 -16.29 12.44
CA GLU A 337 -3.98 -14.93 12.18
C GLU A 337 -3.36 -14.86 10.78
N ILE A 338 -3.68 -13.79 10.05
CA ILE A 338 -3.05 -13.48 8.76
C ILE A 338 -2.14 -12.27 8.91
N THR A 339 -1.00 -12.31 8.24
CA THR A 339 -0.13 -11.16 8.04
C THR A 339 -0.47 -10.53 6.70
N ALA A 340 -0.86 -9.27 6.71
CA ALA A 340 -1.19 -8.51 5.50
C ALA A 340 -0.33 -7.26 5.39
N SER A 341 0.04 -6.90 4.16
CA SER A 341 0.76 -5.66 3.89
C SER A 341 -0.14 -4.45 4.10
N ARG A 342 0.40 -3.40 4.69
CA ARG A 342 -0.28 -2.13 4.80
C ARG A 342 -0.38 -1.46 3.44
N ILE A 343 -1.59 -1.07 3.03
CA ILE A 343 -1.86 -0.30 1.82
C ILE A 343 -2.16 1.18 2.11
N ALA A 344 -2.54 1.50 3.34
CA ALA A 344 -2.95 2.85 3.72
C ALA A 344 -1.83 3.88 3.55
N SER A 345 -2.14 4.97 2.85
CA SER A 345 -1.39 6.22 2.83
C SER A 345 -2.11 7.26 3.67
N PHE A 346 -1.35 8.15 4.32
CA PHE A 346 -1.91 9.08 5.29
C PHE A 346 -1.93 10.50 4.77
N LEU A 347 -3.06 11.15 5.02
CA LEU A 347 -3.26 12.60 4.96
C LEU A 347 -3.61 13.11 6.35
N GLY A 348 -3.60 14.43 6.52
CA GLY A 348 -4.10 15.04 7.73
C GLY A 348 -4.52 16.49 7.52
N SER A 349 -5.49 16.92 8.32
CA SER A 349 -5.98 18.28 8.39
C SER A 349 -6.04 18.75 9.84
N THR A 350 -5.73 20.01 10.08
CA THR A 350 -5.81 20.60 11.42
C THR A 350 -5.97 22.11 11.36
N ASN A 351 -6.62 22.68 12.38
CA ASN A 351 -6.69 24.11 12.59
C ASN A 351 -5.52 24.63 13.45
N ASP A 352 -4.76 23.74 14.05
CA ASP A 352 -3.58 24.08 14.83
C ASP A 352 -2.33 24.04 13.94
N VAL A 353 -1.63 25.15 13.79
CA VAL A 353 -0.39 25.21 13.02
C VAL A 353 0.75 24.54 13.78
N GLU A 354 0.78 24.70 15.10
CA GLU A 354 1.80 24.07 15.97
C GLU A 354 1.30 22.73 16.53
N PHE A 355 0.86 21.82 15.66
CA PHE A 355 0.28 20.54 16.06
C PHE A 355 1.30 19.46 16.37
N LEU A 356 2.54 19.60 15.91
CA LEU A 356 3.60 18.63 16.15
C LEU A 356 4.17 18.79 17.57
N ARG A 357 4.52 17.67 18.15
CA ARG A 357 5.31 17.60 19.37
C ARG A 357 6.65 16.96 19.04
N SER A 358 7.67 17.31 19.80
CA SER A 358 9.04 16.76 19.63
C SER A 358 9.08 15.21 19.70
N ASP A 359 8.14 14.58 20.45
CA ASP A 359 8.05 13.12 20.59
C ASP A 359 7.44 12.41 19.37
N LEU A 360 6.71 13.14 18.47
CA LEU A 360 6.13 12.59 17.25
C LEU A 360 7.16 12.24 16.17
N GLY A 361 8.34 12.83 16.23
CA GLY A 361 9.42 12.66 15.25
C GLY A 361 9.13 13.43 13.95
N HIS A 362 9.96 14.41 13.66
CA HIS A 362 9.80 15.41 12.59
C HIS A 362 9.76 14.82 11.18
N SER A 363 10.48 13.73 10.93
CA SER A 363 10.70 13.18 9.59
C SER A 363 9.51 12.45 8.94
N ARG A 364 8.35 12.36 9.60
CA ARG A 364 7.16 11.66 9.07
C ARG A 364 6.05 12.58 8.60
N TRP A 365 6.14 13.86 8.92
CA TRP A 365 5.08 14.84 8.71
C TRP A 365 5.53 15.87 7.68
N ILE A 366 4.90 15.86 6.53
CA ILE A 366 5.15 16.84 5.47
C ILE A 366 4.03 17.87 5.55
N SER A 367 4.29 18.94 6.29
CA SER A 367 3.28 19.91 6.71
C SER A 367 3.32 21.17 5.86
N PHE A 368 2.13 21.71 5.56
CA PHE A 368 1.94 22.92 4.78
C PHE A 368 0.90 23.81 5.45
N GLU A 369 1.27 25.08 5.69
CA GLU A 369 0.31 26.08 6.12
C GLU A 369 -0.44 26.63 4.90
N VAL A 370 -1.78 26.48 4.93
CA VAL A 370 -2.67 26.77 3.80
C VAL A 370 -3.44 28.05 4.06
N GLU A 371 -3.46 28.93 3.08
CA GLU A 371 -4.26 30.17 3.09
C GLU A 371 -5.70 29.93 2.63
N SER A 372 -5.86 29.19 1.53
CA SER A 372 -7.16 28.86 0.96
C SER A 372 -7.06 27.64 0.02
N ILE A 373 -8.19 27.02 -0.26
CA ILE A 373 -8.33 25.95 -1.24
C ILE A 373 -9.39 26.37 -2.25
N GLU A 374 -9.12 26.19 -3.53
CA GLU A 374 -10.06 26.51 -4.60
C GLU A 374 -11.28 25.58 -4.57
N TYR A 375 -12.36 26.06 -5.14
CA TYR A 375 -13.57 25.26 -5.28
C TYR A 375 -13.31 24.02 -6.18
N ILE A 376 -13.77 22.87 -5.72
CA ILE A 376 -13.64 21.61 -6.44
C ILE A 376 -14.84 21.46 -7.39
N ASP A 377 -14.61 21.70 -8.64
CA ASP A 377 -15.57 21.55 -9.73
C ASP A 377 -15.34 20.24 -10.54
N ASP A 378 -16.01 20.11 -11.67
CA ASP A 378 -15.84 18.93 -12.54
C ASP A 378 -14.48 18.94 -13.26
N GLU A 379 -13.88 20.11 -13.50
CA GLU A 379 -12.52 20.20 -14.02
C GLU A 379 -11.50 19.67 -13.00
N ALA A 380 -11.67 20.02 -11.72
CA ALA A 380 -10.84 19.49 -10.65
C ALA A 380 -10.89 17.95 -10.58
N LYS A 381 -12.08 17.36 -10.73
CA LYS A 381 -12.26 15.88 -10.75
C LYS A 381 -11.52 15.24 -11.92
N TYR A 382 -11.60 15.85 -13.11
CA TYR A 382 -10.85 15.39 -14.28
C TYR A 382 -9.34 15.50 -14.06
N ILE A 383 -8.86 16.61 -13.49
CA ILE A 383 -7.45 16.83 -13.16
C ILE A 383 -6.98 15.79 -12.15
N LEU A 384 -7.79 15.47 -11.14
CA LEU A 384 -7.46 14.42 -10.16
C LEU A 384 -7.26 13.06 -10.81
N GLU A 385 -8.21 12.61 -11.67
CA GLU A 385 -8.10 11.32 -12.36
C GLU A 385 -6.83 11.28 -13.23
N LYS A 386 -6.57 12.35 -13.99
CA LYS A 386 -5.33 12.47 -14.78
C LYS A 386 -4.07 12.57 -13.93
N SER A 387 -4.14 13.10 -12.72
CA SER A 387 -3.02 13.14 -11.79
C SER A 387 -2.68 11.75 -11.26
N TRP A 388 -3.68 10.92 -10.98
CA TRP A 388 -3.46 9.52 -10.59
C TRP A 388 -2.92 8.68 -11.76
N GLU A 389 -3.42 8.89 -12.97
CA GLU A 389 -2.88 8.28 -14.18
C GLU A 389 -1.40 8.66 -14.37
N GLN A 390 -1.06 9.96 -14.28
CA GLN A 390 0.32 10.44 -14.34
C GLN A 390 1.19 9.82 -13.25
N ALA A 391 0.72 9.77 -12.01
CA ALA A 391 1.45 9.17 -10.91
C ALA A 391 1.69 7.65 -11.13
N TYR A 392 0.71 6.94 -11.72
CA TYR A 392 0.85 5.53 -12.07
C TYR A 392 1.94 5.30 -13.12
N HIS A 393 1.96 6.10 -14.19
CA HIS A 393 3.02 6.00 -15.20
C HIS A 393 4.39 6.34 -14.64
N LEU A 394 4.50 7.35 -13.78
CA LEU A 394 5.74 7.69 -13.08
C LEU A 394 6.21 6.55 -12.16
N TYR A 395 5.29 5.88 -11.45
CA TYR A 395 5.59 4.70 -10.68
C TYR A 395 6.09 3.55 -11.55
N LYS A 396 5.43 3.26 -12.69
CA LYS A 396 5.85 2.19 -13.62
C LYS A 396 7.23 2.46 -14.23
N LEU A 397 7.55 3.72 -14.55
CA LEU A 397 8.87 4.10 -15.06
C LEU A 397 9.98 3.95 -14.01
N ASN A 398 9.72 4.38 -12.79
CA ASN A 398 10.67 4.29 -11.68
C ASN A 398 9.94 4.25 -10.34
N PRO A 399 9.70 3.06 -9.77
CA PRO A 399 9.05 2.91 -8.47
C PRO A 399 9.72 3.68 -7.32
N GLY A 400 11.04 3.89 -7.40
CA GLY A 400 11.82 4.65 -6.42
C GLY A 400 11.67 6.17 -6.52
N SER A 401 11.09 6.71 -7.59
CA SER A 401 10.96 8.16 -7.80
C SER A 401 10.11 8.88 -6.75
N GLY A 402 9.28 8.14 -6.02
CA GLY A 402 8.50 8.65 -4.88
C GLY A 402 9.30 8.80 -3.60
N GLU A 403 10.49 8.21 -3.45
CA GLU A 403 11.28 8.29 -2.22
C GLU A 403 11.89 9.69 -2.03
N LEU A 404 12.06 10.08 -0.76
CA LEU A 404 12.73 11.32 -0.42
C LEU A 404 14.25 11.12 -0.41
N SER A 405 14.98 12.07 -1.00
CA SER A 405 16.43 12.11 -0.92
C SER A 405 16.90 12.45 0.50
N LYS A 406 18.19 12.31 0.76
CA LYS A 406 18.78 12.70 2.06
C LYS A 406 18.63 14.20 2.31
N GLU A 407 18.78 15.01 1.25
CA GLU A 407 18.64 16.46 1.28
C GLU A 407 17.18 16.84 1.60
N GLU A 408 16.21 16.21 0.93
CA GLU A 408 14.79 16.43 1.19
C GLU A 408 14.37 16.00 2.61
N LEU A 409 14.98 14.93 3.15
CA LEU A 409 14.72 14.51 4.55
C LEU A 409 15.30 15.51 5.55
N LEU A 410 16.48 16.09 5.27
CA LEU A 410 17.07 17.14 6.10
C LEU A 410 16.20 18.40 6.06
N GLU A 411 15.78 18.83 4.87
CA GLU A 411 14.88 19.97 4.69
C GLU A 411 13.56 19.76 5.41
N LEU A 412 12.95 18.56 5.28
CA LEU A 412 11.74 18.20 6.00
C LEU A 412 11.91 18.34 7.50
N SER A 413 13.04 17.88 8.05
CA SER A 413 13.32 18.01 9.49
C SER A 413 13.38 19.48 9.93
N GLN A 414 14.08 20.31 9.19
CA GLN A 414 14.20 21.75 9.49
C GLN A 414 12.85 22.48 9.40
N ARG A 415 12.03 22.14 8.40
CA ARG A 415 10.68 22.74 8.23
C ARG A 415 9.72 22.29 9.32
N SER A 416 9.85 21.09 9.82
CA SER A 416 8.97 20.56 10.87
C SER A 416 9.04 21.36 12.17
N ASP A 417 10.15 22.07 12.41
CA ASP A 417 10.33 22.93 13.58
C ASP A 417 9.30 24.08 13.63
N GLN A 418 8.86 24.56 12.46
CA GLN A 418 7.82 25.62 12.35
C GLN A 418 6.43 25.14 12.81
N PHE A 419 6.19 23.85 12.76
CA PHE A 419 4.92 23.22 13.14
C PHE A 419 4.98 22.54 14.51
N THR A 420 6.11 22.69 15.23
CA THR A 420 6.33 22.03 16.49
C THR A 420 5.97 22.94 17.65
N THR A 421 5.03 22.48 18.47
CA THR A 421 4.69 23.14 19.72
C THR A 421 5.92 23.15 20.63
N LYS A 422 6.38 24.32 21.02
CA LYS A 422 7.42 24.44 22.02
C LYS A 422 6.85 24.04 23.38
N SER A 423 7.60 23.25 24.14
CA SER A 423 7.21 22.94 25.50
C SER A 423 7.37 24.20 26.38
N THR A 424 6.58 24.28 27.45
CA THR A 424 6.75 25.35 28.44
C THR A 424 8.18 25.42 28.97
N GLU A 425 8.81 24.25 29.12
CA GLU A 425 10.23 24.14 29.52
C GLU A 425 11.15 24.79 28.47
N ALA A 426 10.87 24.57 27.16
CA ALA A 426 11.69 25.15 26.09
C ALA A 426 11.53 26.68 26.03
N GLU A 427 10.30 27.19 26.18
CA GLU A 427 10.04 28.63 26.20
C GLU A 427 10.74 29.31 27.38
N LEU A 428 10.60 28.74 28.57
CA LEU A 428 11.26 29.26 29.77
C LEU A 428 12.78 29.21 29.66
N MET A 429 13.34 28.17 29.03
CA MET A 429 14.79 28.10 28.81
C MET A 429 15.28 29.22 27.93
N VAL A 430 14.64 29.45 26.78
CA VAL A 430 15.03 30.53 25.86
C VAL A 430 14.91 31.90 26.53
N GLN A 431 13.93 32.06 27.41
CA GLN A 431 13.67 33.32 28.11
C GLN A 431 14.67 33.60 29.24
N TYR A 432 15.06 32.55 30.01
CA TYR A 432 15.79 32.74 31.27
C TYR A 432 17.20 32.15 31.27
N LEU A 433 17.60 31.40 30.25
CA LEU A 433 18.90 30.74 30.18
C LEU A 433 19.56 30.92 28.82
N THR A 434 20.87 31.13 28.82
CA THR A 434 21.70 31.11 27.61
C THR A 434 22.83 30.09 27.76
N PRO A 435 23.21 29.35 26.67
CA PRO A 435 24.37 28.48 26.68
C PRO A 435 25.63 29.26 27.04
N SER A 436 26.54 28.69 27.84
CA SER A 436 27.74 29.33 28.29
C SER A 436 28.93 28.37 28.34
N THR A 437 30.12 28.91 28.58
CA THR A 437 31.38 28.16 28.77
C THR A 437 31.66 27.95 30.25
N LYS A 438 32.68 27.11 30.53
CA LYS A 438 33.13 26.84 31.92
C LYS A 438 33.63 28.10 32.63
N GLU A 439 34.16 29.07 31.85
CA GLU A 439 34.70 30.30 32.45
C GLU A 439 33.65 31.35 32.78
N LEU A 440 32.53 31.36 32.10
CA LEU A 440 31.51 32.41 32.16
C LEU A 440 30.17 31.95 32.70
N GLY A 441 29.93 30.64 32.75
CA GLY A 441 28.66 30.05 33.12
C GLY A 441 28.67 29.30 34.46
N GLU A 442 27.49 29.17 35.06
CA GLU A 442 27.28 28.32 36.21
C GLU A 442 27.00 26.87 35.73
N PHE A 443 27.63 25.89 36.38
CA PHE A 443 27.34 24.49 36.09
C PHE A 443 26.05 24.07 36.79
N MET A 444 25.06 23.61 36.00
CA MET A 444 23.77 23.15 36.52
C MET A 444 23.41 21.78 35.90
N THR A 445 22.90 20.86 36.71
CA THR A 445 22.29 19.64 36.18
C THR A 445 20.90 19.94 35.66
N ALA A 446 20.32 19.05 34.84
CA ALA A 446 18.94 19.21 34.36
C ALA A 446 17.93 19.35 35.52
N THR A 447 18.22 18.73 36.67
CA THR A 447 17.40 18.85 37.87
C THR A 447 17.54 20.23 38.54
N ASP A 448 18.74 20.79 38.55
CA ASP A 448 18.96 22.13 39.10
C ASP A 448 18.30 23.19 38.22
N ILE A 449 18.39 23.03 36.89
CA ILE A 449 17.70 23.89 35.93
C ILE A 449 16.19 23.80 36.08
N LEU A 450 15.66 22.58 36.24
CA LEU A 450 14.22 22.42 36.53
C LEU A 450 13.81 23.17 37.77
N ARG A 451 14.58 23.03 38.85
CA ARG A 451 14.29 23.70 40.13
C ARG A 451 14.31 25.22 39.95
N TYR A 452 15.33 25.75 39.30
CA TYR A 452 15.44 27.17 38.96
C TYR A 452 14.25 27.67 38.16
N LEU A 453 13.88 27.00 37.09
CA LEU A 453 12.72 27.37 36.29
C LEU A 453 11.40 27.23 37.08
N GLN A 454 11.30 26.23 37.95
CA GLN A 454 10.13 26.02 38.81
C GLN A 454 9.97 27.16 39.86
N GLU A 455 11.08 27.70 40.33
CA GLU A 455 11.07 28.86 41.26
C GLU A 455 10.53 30.12 40.54
N ILE A 456 10.83 30.28 39.26
CA ILE A 456 10.38 31.44 38.45
C ILE A 456 8.87 31.34 38.19
N VAL A 457 8.36 30.18 37.76
CA VAL A 457 6.94 30.04 37.35
C VAL A 457 6.01 29.69 38.51
N GLY A 458 6.55 29.41 39.68
CA GLY A 458 5.75 29.02 40.84
C GLY A 458 5.19 27.59 40.75
N ILE A 459 4.30 27.27 41.71
CA ILE A 459 3.75 25.90 41.88
C ILE A 459 2.65 25.59 40.83
N THR A 460 2.13 26.60 40.18
CA THR A 460 0.96 26.49 39.26
C THR A 460 1.27 25.68 38.01
N ILE A 461 2.53 25.73 37.54
CA ILE A 461 2.99 24.99 36.32
C ILE A 461 3.95 23.91 36.77
N ARG A 462 3.61 22.63 36.53
CA ARG A 462 4.50 21.49 36.82
C ARG A 462 5.43 21.24 35.63
N LEU A 463 6.71 21.48 35.84
CA LEU A 463 7.76 21.19 34.85
C LEU A 463 8.24 19.73 34.98
N ASN A 464 8.68 19.16 33.82
CA ASN A 464 9.15 17.78 33.73
C ASN A 464 10.65 17.72 33.43
N THR A 465 11.43 17.03 34.29
CA THR A 465 12.90 16.91 34.15
C THR A 465 13.32 16.29 32.80
N LYS A 466 12.54 15.37 32.26
CA LYS A 466 12.83 14.74 30.97
C LYS A 466 12.67 15.74 29.82
N LEU A 467 11.64 16.56 29.88
CA LEU A 467 11.43 17.65 28.90
C LEU A 467 12.48 18.72 29.04
N VAL A 468 12.86 19.12 30.26
CA VAL A 468 14.01 20.03 30.48
C VAL A 468 15.28 19.51 29.81
N GLY A 469 15.61 18.23 29.97
CA GLY A 469 16.78 17.64 29.33
C GLY A 469 16.72 17.59 27.78
N THR A 470 15.52 17.43 27.23
CA THR A 470 15.29 17.45 25.77
C THR A 470 15.40 18.87 25.24
N SER A 471 14.74 19.83 25.88
CA SER A 471 14.74 21.24 25.49
C SER A 471 16.12 21.88 25.59
N LEU A 472 16.93 21.49 26.57
CA LEU A 472 18.33 21.94 26.67
C LEU A 472 19.14 21.53 25.43
N ARG A 473 18.95 20.30 24.97
CA ARG A 473 19.64 19.80 23.76
C ARG A 473 19.21 20.52 22.50
N GLU A 474 17.88 20.71 22.37
CA GLU A 474 17.27 21.43 21.25
C GLU A 474 17.68 22.91 21.22
N ALA A 475 17.87 23.54 22.39
CA ALA A 475 18.33 24.91 22.52
C ALA A 475 19.86 25.07 22.41
N GLY A 476 20.58 24.01 22.06
CA GLY A 476 22.02 24.07 21.79
C GLY A 476 22.91 24.10 23.04
N PHE A 477 22.40 23.65 24.18
CA PHE A 477 23.23 23.50 25.38
C PHE A 477 24.04 22.20 25.33
N ASP A 478 25.38 22.31 25.42
CA ASP A 478 26.26 21.16 25.45
C ASP A 478 26.22 20.46 26.80
N ARG A 479 25.97 19.15 26.77
CA ARG A 479 25.98 18.31 27.95
C ARG A 479 27.42 17.89 28.26
N VAL A 480 27.98 18.38 29.35
CA VAL A 480 29.33 18.11 29.77
C VAL A 480 29.40 17.38 31.10
N MET A 481 30.46 16.61 31.31
CA MET A 481 30.74 15.96 32.59
C MET A 481 31.62 16.87 33.43
N HIS A 482 31.18 17.30 34.59
CA HIS A 482 31.99 18.10 35.48
C HIS A 482 33.02 17.22 36.18
N SER A 483 34.29 17.58 36.06
CA SER A 483 35.46 16.80 36.53
C SER A 483 35.44 16.51 38.05
N ASP A 484 35.04 17.48 38.84
CA ASP A 484 35.12 17.41 40.32
C ASP A 484 33.86 16.78 40.93
N ILE A 485 32.69 17.11 40.39
CA ILE A 485 31.39 16.63 40.91
C ILE A 485 31.05 15.27 40.30
N LYS A 486 31.70 14.82 39.24
CA LYS A 486 31.43 13.59 38.46
C LYS A 486 29.94 13.42 38.06
N ARG A 487 29.28 14.52 37.69
CA ARG A 487 27.92 14.57 37.21
C ARG A 487 27.84 15.22 35.83
N TYR A 488 26.87 14.78 35.04
CA TYR A 488 26.55 15.42 33.79
C TYR A 488 25.64 16.62 34.01
N GLY A 489 25.95 17.74 33.37
CA GLY A 489 25.18 18.99 33.43
C GLY A 489 25.54 19.90 32.25
N TYR A 490 25.23 21.14 32.41
CA TYR A 490 25.33 22.18 31.40
C TYR A 490 25.95 23.44 32.03
N PHE A 491 26.77 24.16 31.27
CA PHE A 491 27.20 25.49 31.67
C PHE A 491 26.18 26.50 31.13
N VAL A 492 25.52 27.21 32.02
CA VAL A 492 24.42 28.13 31.67
C VAL A 492 24.69 29.51 32.26
N GLN A 493 24.21 30.53 31.57
CA GLN A 493 24.16 31.88 32.12
C GLN A 493 22.68 32.21 32.32
N LYS A 494 22.34 32.65 33.55
CA LYS A 494 21.00 33.06 33.93
C LYS A 494 20.69 34.45 33.36
N GLY A 495 19.55 34.59 32.68
CA GLY A 495 19.03 35.90 32.23
C GLY A 495 18.59 36.74 33.44
N LEU A 496 18.58 38.04 33.30
CA LEU A 496 18.00 38.95 34.28
C LEU A 496 16.50 38.70 34.38
N ILE A 497 16.04 38.40 35.59
CA ILE A 497 14.63 38.28 35.97
C ILE A 497 13.96 39.66 35.96
#